data_36109f6d1e00341e401395b8e366fd92
#
_entry.id   36109f6d1e00341e401395b8e366fd92
#
_cell.length_a   1.000
_cell.length_b   1.000
_cell.length_c   1.000
_cell.angle_alpha   90.00
_cell.angle_beta   90.00
_cell.angle_gamma   90.00
#
_symmetry.space_group_name_H-M   'P 1'
#
loop_
_entity.id
_entity.type
_entity.pdbx_description
1 polymer ?
#
loop_
_entity_poly.entity_id
_entity_poly.type
_entity_poly.pdbx_seq_one_letter_code
_entity_poly.pdbx_strand_id
1 'polypeptide(L)'
;MKRDTLNAPRPKPREATASARGLRLGLCCQFIAQHIKFRTTTATAMMRLPRREQLARLAELGAANAESLLAALRFCAAHGIGSFRICSPILPIKTHPTVGYRVEELPGRDSIVAQFRRSGEFARAHGIRTGFHPDQFVVLNSPNADIVARSVADLESQAEIAEWTNADTVNIHGGGGYGDKPAALERFRRNFELLSPRARARLTVENDDKTFTPADLLPLCRAEGVPLVYDAHHHRCLPDDFTVEQATAAACATWQKREPLFHISSPMEGWSGPNPERHHDYIDPKDFPAAWRSGALTVEVEAKAKELAVARLQHDLNGAA
;
A
#
# COMPACT_ATOMS: atom_id res chain seq x y z
N MET A 1 2.95 0.67 59.14
CA MET A 1 1.99 0.35 58.08
C MET A 1 2.74 0.38 56.74
N LYS A 2 3.12 -0.77 56.21
CA LYS A 2 3.80 -0.95 54.91
C LYS A 2 2.71 -1.05 53.83
N ARG A 3 2.82 -0.27 52.78
CA ARG A 3 1.96 -0.38 51.59
C ARG A 3 2.62 -1.42 50.65
N ASP A 4 1.96 -2.55 50.47
CA ASP A 4 2.28 -3.52 49.45
C ASP A 4 1.85 -2.98 48.08
N THR A 5 2.82 -2.79 47.19
CA THR A 5 2.55 -2.50 45.77
C THR A 5 2.37 -3.81 45.04
N LEU A 6 1.13 -4.05 44.58
CA LEU A 6 0.74 -5.17 43.73
C LEU A 6 1.52 -5.14 42.41
N ASN A 7 2.37 -6.13 42.25
CA ASN A 7 3.11 -6.43 41.04
C ASN A 7 2.23 -7.29 40.13
N ALA A 8 1.46 -6.71 39.22
CA ALA A 8 0.68 -7.46 38.25
C ALA A 8 1.62 -8.05 37.18
N PRO A 9 1.51 -9.33 36.82
CA PRO A 9 2.36 -9.94 35.83
C PRO A 9 2.07 -9.34 34.45
N ARG A 10 3.14 -8.96 33.72
CA ARG A 10 3.08 -8.53 32.33
C ARG A 10 2.50 -9.67 31.47
N PRO A 11 1.51 -9.41 30.59
CA PRO A 11 1.02 -10.43 29.68
C PRO A 11 2.17 -10.86 28.73
N LYS A 12 2.40 -12.16 28.67
CA LYS A 12 3.34 -12.77 27.72
C LYS A 12 2.83 -12.52 26.29
N PRO A 13 3.73 -12.21 25.33
CA PRO A 13 3.34 -12.13 23.93
C PRO A 13 2.74 -13.47 23.50
N ARG A 14 1.53 -13.45 22.93
CA ARG A 14 0.98 -14.61 22.25
C ARG A 14 1.85 -14.90 21.05
N GLU A 15 2.53 -16.04 21.03
CA GLU A 15 3.14 -16.60 19.83
C GLU A 15 2.04 -16.79 18.79
N ALA A 16 2.07 -15.98 17.74
CA ALA A 16 1.18 -16.14 16.60
C ALA A 16 1.65 -17.37 15.82
N THR A 17 1.07 -18.51 16.11
CA THR A 17 1.19 -19.70 15.28
C THR A 17 0.69 -19.38 13.86
N ALA A 18 1.42 -19.78 12.84
CA ALA A 18 1.17 -19.53 11.41
C ALA A 18 -0.05 -20.32 10.85
N SER A 19 -1.04 -20.60 11.67
CA SER A 19 -2.23 -21.40 11.33
C SER A 19 -3.49 -20.57 11.61
N ALA A 20 -4.31 -20.38 10.57
CA ALA A 20 -5.59 -19.66 10.52
C ALA A 20 -5.49 -18.13 10.51
N ARG A 21 -4.87 -17.58 9.46
CA ARG A 21 -5.03 -16.16 9.13
C ARG A 21 -6.38 -15.98 8.43
N GLY A 22 -7.36 -15.44 9.15
CA GLY A 22 -8.62 -14.97 8.57
C GLY A 22 -8.46 -13.64 7.84
N LEU A 23 -9.60 -13.00 7.53
CA LEU A 23 -9.65 -11.66 6.95
C LEU A 23 -8.87 -10.65 7.79
N ARG A 24 -8.03 -9.85 7.12
CA ARG A 24 -7.35 -8.68 7.69
C ARG A 24 -7.90 -7.43 7.03
N LEU A 25 -8.28 -6.43 7.81
CA LEU A 25 -8.53 -5.09 7.28
C LEU A 25 -7.28 -4.23 7.41
N GLY A 26 -7.02 -3.44 6.39
CA GLY A 26 -5.85 -2.55 6.27
C GLY A 26 -6.22 -1.09 6.26
N LEU A 27 -5.32 -0.25 6.79
CA LEU A 27 -5.42 1.20 6.81
C LEU A 27 -4.48 1.81 5.74
N CYS A 28 -5.00 2.79 4.97
CA CYS A 28 -4.24 3.45 3.90
C CYS A 28 -3.63 4.77 4.36
N CYS A 29 -2.32 4.78 4.50
CA CYS A 29 -1.39 5.91 4.52
C CYS A 29 -1.56 6.96 5.62
N GLN A 30 -2.77 7.34 6.01
CA GLN A 30 -3.03 8.56 6.78
C GLN A 30 -4.01 8.31 7.92
N PHE A 31 -3.99 9.25 8.87
CA PHE A 31 -4.89 9.30 10.01
C PHE A 31 -5.63 10.64 10.01
N ILE A 32 -6.89 10.67 10.44
CA ILE A 32 -7.67 11.90 10.60
C ILE A 32 -7.93 12.26 12.06
N ALA A 33 -8.11 11.27 12.93
CA ALA A 33 -8.37 11.48 14.36
C ALA A 33 -7.12 11.29 15.25
N GLN A 34 -5.98 10.90 14.67
CA GLN A 34 -4.73 10.68 15.39
C GLN A 34 -3.68 11.73 15.03
N HIS A 35 -2.81 12.08 15.99
CA HIS A 35 -1.69 12.98 15.77
C HIS A 35 -0.48 12.29 15.09
N ILE A 36 -0.74 11.35 14.18
CA ILE A 36 0.27 10.66 13.38
C ILE A 36 0.29 11.28 12.00
N LYS A 37 1.39 11.97 11.65
CA LYS A 37 1.51 12.70 10.38
C LYS A 37 2.81 12.35 9.69
N PHE A 38 2.72 12.03 8.41
CA PHE A 38 3.87 11.90 7.54
C PHE A 38 4.19 13.25 6.90
N ARG A 39 5.43 13.70 7.08
CA ARG A 39 5.91 15.01 6.62
C ARG A 39 6.42 14.90 5.19
N THR A 40 6.21 15.95 4.42
CA THR A 40 6.70 16.04 3.04
C THR A 40 7.33 17.39 2.78
N THR A 41 7.92 17.55 1.61
CA THR A 41 8.45 18.81 1.08
C THR A 41 8.25 18.85 -0.43
N THR A 42 8.43 20.02 -1.02
CA THR A 42 8.37 20.19 -2.48
C THR A 42 9.77 20.40 -3.07
N ALA A 43 9.96 20.02 -4.31
CA ALA A 43 11.20 20.29 -5.04
C ALA A 43 11.52 21.78 -5.09
N THR A 44 10.52 22.64 -5.31
CA THR A 44 10.68 24.10 -5.31
C THR A 44 11.21 24.64 -3.98
N ALA A 45 10.75 24.10 -2.85
CA ALA A 45 11.26 24.50 -1.53
C ALA A 45 12.73 24.08 -1.37
N MET A 46 13.07 22.87 -1.82
CA MET A 46 14.46 22.37 -1.73
C MET A 46 15.42 23.12 -2.65
N MET A 47 15.00 23.47 -3.87
CA MET A 47 15.85 24.23 -4.81
C MET A 47 16.28 25.61 -4.28
N ARG A 48 15.61 26.16 -3.27
CA ARG A 48 15.99 27.43 -2.63
C ARG A 48 17.13 27.28 -1.61
N LEU A 49 17.50 26.04 -1.27
CA LEU A 49 18.51 25.76 -0.25
C LEU A 49 19.81 25.26 -0.91
N PRO A 50 20.99 25.57 -0.33
CA PRO A 50 22.23 24.90 -0.69
C PRO A 50 22.15 23.39 -0.47
N ARG A 51 22.88 22.60 -1.27
CA ARG A 51 22.81 21.12 -1.22
C ARG A 51 22.96 20.54 0.19
N ARG A 52 23.89 21.06 0.98
CA ARG A 52 24.10 20.63 2.38
C ARG A 52 22.84 20.78 3.24
N GLU A 53 22.15 21.92 3.09
CA GLU A 53 20.91 22.18 3.83
C GLU A 53 19.75 21.35 3.31
N GLN A 54 19.67 21.12 1.99
CA GLN A 54 18.70 20.17 1.42
C GLN A 54 18.82 18.80 2.09
N LEU A 55 20.05 18.23 2.12
CA LEU A 55 20.29 16.91 2.70
C LEU A 55 20.01 16.86 4.19
N ALA A 56 20.37 17.91 4.95
CA ALA A 56 20.04 18.02 6.37
C ALA A 56 18.52 18.01 6.59
N ARG A 57 17.79 18.82 5.80
CA ARG A 57 16.33 18.90 5.89
C ARG A 57 15.65 17.58 5.50
N LEU A 58 16.14 16.91 4.46
CA LEU A 58 15.62 15.62 4.02
C LEU A 58 15.89 14.52 5.05
N ALA A 59 17.03 14.56 5.73
CA ALA A 59 17.33 13.66 6.83
C ALA A 59 16.38 13.85 8.03
N GLU A 60 16.09 15.10 8.42
CA GLU A 60 15.09 15.41 9.46
C GLU A 60 13.70 14.88 9.10
N LEU A 61 13.28 15.06 7.84
CA LEU A 61 11.99 14.56 7.37
C LEU A 61 11.95 13.03 7.38
N GLY A 62 13.04 12.38 6.92
CA GLY A 62 13.15 10.93 6.93
C GLY A 62 13.09 10.34 8.33
N ALA A 63 13.82 10.94 9.30
CA ALA A 63 13.77 10.52 10.70
C ALA A 63 12.36 10.70 11.31
N ALA A 64 11.74 11.87 11.11
CA ALA A 64 10.39 12.12 11.61
C ALA A 64 9.35 11.15 11.00
N ASN A 65 9.48 10.80 9.71
CA ASN A 65 8.59 9.85 9.05
C ASN A 65 8.82 8.41 9.55
N ALA A 66 10.05 8.03 9.88
CA ALA A 66 10.33 6.73 10.50
C ALA A 66 9.69 6.59 11.89
N GLU A 67 9.72 7.66 12.70
CA GLU A 67 9.00 7.72 13.98
C GLU A 67 7.49 7.63 13.78
N SER A 68 6.94 8.37 12.81
CA SER A 68 5.51 8.33 12.48
C SER A 68 5.08 6.95 12.00
N LEU A 69 5.92 6.23 11.23
CA LEU A 69 5.62 4.87 10.80
C LEU A 69 5.52 3.92 12.00
N LEU A 70 6.45 3.98 12.93
CA LEU A 70 6.38 3.15 14.14
C LEU A 70 5.14 3.46 14.98
N ALA A 71 4.76 4.75 15.09
CA ALA A 71 3.54 5.16 15.77
C ALA A 71 2.28 4.63 15.06
N ALA A 72 2.24 4.69 13.72
CA ALA A 72 1.15 4.13 12.92
C ALA A 72 0.99 2.63 13.13
N LEU A 73 2.09 1.88 13.10
CA LEU A 73 2.07 0.43 13.32
C LEU A 73 1.65 0.06 14.75
N ARG A 74 2.07 0.84 15.76
CA ARG A 74 1.61 0.66 17.15
C ARG A 74 0.10 0.89 17.28
N PHE A 75 -0.41 1.92 16.61
CA PHE A 75 -1.85 2.16 16.55
C PHE A 75 -2.57 0.96 15.90
N CYS A 76 -2.10 0.49 14.75
CA CYS A 76 -2.68 -0.67 14.08
C CYS A 76 -2.71 -1.91 14.99
N ALA A 77 -1.61 -2.21 15.67
CA ALA A 77 -1.52 -3.33 16.62
C ALA A 77 -2.54 -3.20 17.76
N ALA A 78 -2.70 -2.00 18.32
CA ALA A 78 -3.61 -1.74 19.44
C ALA A 78 -5.09 -1.83 19.04
N HIS A 79 -5.42 -1.64 17.75
CA HIS A 79 -6.80 -1.58 17.25
C HIS A 79 -7.16 -2.76 16.34
N GLY A 80 -6.33 -3.82 16.30
CA GLY A 80 -6.63 -5.02 15.50
C GLY A 80 -6.60 -4.77 13.98
N ILE A 81 -5.92 -3.70 13.52
CA ILE A 81 -5.73 -3.43 12.09
C ILE A 81 -4.57 -4.29 11.58
N GLY A 82 -4.87 -5.20 10.67
CA GLY A 82 -3.94 -6.24 10.24
C GLY A 82 -3.00 -5.85 9.10
N SER A 83 -3.21 -4.68 8.46
CA SER A 83 -2.34 -4.15 7.41
C SER A 83 -2.21 -2.63 7.48
N PHE A 84 -1.06 -2.12 7.05
CA PHE A 84 -0.82 -0.69 6.90
C PHE A 84 -0.12 -0.39 5.57
N ARG A 85 -0.80 0.37 4.70
CA ARG A 85 -0.20 0.92 3.49
C ARG A 85 0.67 2.10 3.88
N ILE A 86 1.97 1.96 3.69
CA ILE A 86 2.95 3.03 3.95
C ILE A 86 2.80 4.10 2.87
N CYS A 87 2.83 5.38 3.24
CA CYS A 87 2.77 6.45 2.25
C CYS A 87 4.01 6.42 1.34
N SER A 88 3.79 6.48 0.04
CA SER A 88 4.88 6.38 -0.96
C SER A 88 5.96 7.45 -0.79
N PRO A 89 5.65 8.74 -0.50
CA PRO A 89 6.68 9.74 -0.25
C PRO A 89 7.23 9.72 1.19
N ILE A 90 7.38 8.53 1.79
CA ILE A 90 7.91 8.40 3.17
C ILE A 90 9.34 8.94 3.29
N LEU A 91 10.14 8.84 2.22
CA LEU A 91 11.35 9.59 1.97
C LEU A 91 11.05 10.62 0.87
N PRO A 92 10.71 11.87 1.22
CA PRO A 92 10.17 12.83 0.28
C PRO A 92 11.12 13.14 -0.87
N ILE A 93 10.58 13.26 -2.09
CA ILE A 93 11.28 13.66 -3.32
C ILE A 93 12.57 12.87 -3.63
N LYS A 94 12.76 11.67 -3.07
CA LYS A 94 13.99 10.88 -3.17
C LYS A 94 14.44 10.67 -4.63
N THR A 95 13.52 10.46 -5.54
CA THR A 95 13.77 10.19 -6.96
C THR A 95 13.68 11.43 -7.87
N HIS A 96 13.49 12.63 -7.29
CA HIS A 96 13.37 13.85 -8.08
C HIS A 96 14.66 14.15 -8.87
N PRO A 97 14.59 14.44 -10.18
CA PRO A 97 15.78 14.52 -11.04
C PRO A 97 16.79 15.60 -10.63
N THR A 98 16.36 16.69 -9.98
CA THR A 98 17.24 17.81 -9.61
C THR A 98 17.65 17.79 -8.15
N VAL A 99 16.70 17.52 -7.25
CA VAL A 99 16.91 17.62 -5.79
C VAL A 99 16.80 16.26 -5.10
N GLY A 100 16.66 15.19 -5.88
CA GLY A 100 16.68 13.83 -5.37
C GLY A 100 18.00 13.47 -4.69
N TYR A 101 18.02 12.34 -4.00
CA TYR A 101 19.16 11.94 -3.19
C TYR A 101 19.21 10.42 -3.02
N ARG A 102 20.41 9.93 -2.76
CA ARG A 102 20.59 8.58 -2.24
C ARG A 102 20.64 8.64 -0.71
N VAL A 103 20.17 7.60 -0.05
CA VAL A 103 20.11 7.57 1.42
C VAL A 103 21.50 7.70 2.04
N GLU A 104 22.54 7.23 1.33
CA GLU A 104 23.94 7.35 1.72
C GLU A 104 24.44 8.80 1.84
N GLU A 105 23.77 9.76 1.17
CA GLU A 105 24.11 11.18 1.24
C GLU A 105 23.53 11.87 2.48
N LEU A 106 22.55 11.24 3.15
CA LEU A 106 21.87 11.86 4.29
C LEU A 106 22.74 11.85 5.54
N PRO A 107 22.87 12.98 6.26
CA PRO A 107 23.45 12.96 7.59
C PRO A 107 22.62 12.08 8.53
N GLY A 108 23.28 11.23 9.29
CA GLY A 108 22.62 10.30 10.21
C GLY A 108 21.84 9.15 9.55
N ARG A 109 22.14 8.82 8.29
CA ARG A 109 21.48 7.76 7.48
C ARG A 109 21.32 6.43 8.22
N ASP A 110 22.36 5.99 8.95
CA ASP A 110 22.33 4.69 9.62
C ASP A 110 21.25 4.64 10.71
N SER A 111 21.05 5.76 11.43
CA SER A 111 19.96 5.92 12.40
C SER A 111 18.60 5.92 11.73
N ILE A 112 18.45 6.61 10.59
CA ILE A 112 17.19 6.66 9.83
C ILE A 112 16.81 5.26 9.34
N VAL A 113 17.76 4.55 8.71
CA VAL A 113 17.53 3.18 8.21
C VAL A 113 17.22 2.22 9.39
N ALA A 114 17.95 2.34 10.50
CA ALA A 114 17.69 1.52 11.69
C ALA A 114 16.28 1.75 12.25
N GLN A 115 15.76 2.99 12.23
CA GLN A 115 14.40 3.29 12.67
C GLN A 115 13.35 2.66 11.73
N PHE A 116 13.55 2.69 10.41
CA PHE A 116 12.68 1.98 9.47
C PHE A 116 12.72 0.48 9.67
N ARG A 117 13.89 -0.12 9.91
CA ARG A 117 14.04 -1.55 10.22
C ARG A 117 13.30 -1.93 11.50
N ARG A 118 13.40 -1.11 12.56
CA ARG A 118 12.61 -1.31 13.79
C ARG A 118 11.11 -1.31 13.52
N SER A 119 10.64 -0.46 12.62
CA SER A 119 9.23 -0.45 12.20
C SER A 119 8.85 -1.75 11.49
N GLY A 120 9.70 -2.25 10.59
CA GLY A 120 9.49 -3.54 9.92
C GLY A 120 9.54 -4.74 10.88
N GLU A 121 10.44 -4.71 11.85
CA GLU A 121 10.51 -5.74 12.92
C GLU A 121 9.25 -5.72 13.79
N PHE A 122 8.79 -4.52 14.16
CA PHE A 122 7.54 -4.35 14.91
C PHE A 122 6.34 -4.89 14.14
N ALA A 123 6.20 -4.53 12.86
CA ALA A 123 5.13 -5.02 12.00
C ALA A 123 5.11 -6.55 11.94
N ARG A 124 6.26 -7.17 11.71
CA ARG A 124 6.41 -8.63 11.68
C ARG A 124 6.06 -9.29 13.02
N ALA A 125 6.55 -8.74 14.13
CA ALA A 125 6.31 -9.28 15.47
C ALA A 125 4.81 -9.22 15.86
N HIS A 126 4.05 -8.25 15.32
CA HIS A 126 2.62 -8.08 15.58
C HIS A 126 1.74 -8.61 14.46
N GLY A 127 2.30 -9.27 13.46
CA GLY A 127 1.58 -9.85 12.34
C GLY A 127 0.89 -8.79 11.46
N ILE A 128 1.37 -7.55 11.43
CA ILE A 128 0.86 -6.47 10.57
C ILE A 128 1.54 -6.58 9.21
N ARG A 129 0.77 -6.70 8.15
CA ARG A 129 1.25 -6.63 6.78
C ARG A 129 1.57 -5.18 6.42
N THR A 130 2.64 -4.95 5.67
CA THR A 130 2.97 -3.62 5.15
C THR A 130 3.18 -3.69 3.64
N GLY A 131 2.78 -2.62 2.95
CA GLY A 131 2.94 -2.48 1.51
C GLY A 131 3.03 -1.01 1.11
N PHE A 132 3.36 -0.77 -0.16
CA PHE A 132 3.35 0.54 -0.78
C PHE A 132 2.37 0.58 -1.95
N HIS A 133 1.87 1.77 -2.23
CA HIS A 133 1.10 2.06 -3.43
C HIS A 133 1.55 3.43 -3.96
N PRO A 134 2.51 3.46 -4.91
CA PRO A 134 2.93 4.68 -5.58
C PRO A 134 1.78 5.42 -6.24
N ASP A 135 2.02 6.70 -6.53
CA ASP A 135 1.08 7.54 -7.27
C ASP A 135 0.73 6.93 -8.63
N GLN A 136 -0.48 7.18 -9.11
CA GLN A 136 -1.00 6.70 -10.40
C GLN A 136 -0.15 7.09 -11.63
N PHE A 137 0.80 8.02 -11.46
CA PHE A 137 1.73 8.41 -12.52
C PHE A 137 2.95 7.48 -12.63
N VAL A 138 3.14 6.58 -11.67
CA VAL A 138 4.17 5.53 -11.72
C VAL A 138 3.64 4.37 -12.56
N VAL A 139 4.03 4.34 -13.83
CA VAL A 139 3.51 3.41 -14.84
C VAL A 139 4.64 2.77 -15.66
N LEU A 140 4.52 1.47 -15.92
CA LEU A 140 5.49 0.73 -16.75
C LEU A 140 5.09 0.68 -18.24
N ASN A 141 3.85 1.04 -18.59
CA ASN A 141 3.30 0.88 -19.93
C ASN A 141 3.31 2.16 -20.78
N SER A 142 3.92 3.24 -20.28
CA SER A 142 4.00 4.50 -21.03
C SER A 142 4.76 4.33 -22.35
N PRO A 143 4.30 4.95 -23.46
CA PRO A 143 5.09 5.06 -24.70
C PRO A 143 6.26 6.04 -24.58
N ASN A 144 6.29 6.87 -23.53
CA ASN A 144 7.35 7.84 -23.27
C ASN A 144 8.44 7.19 -22.38
N ALA A 145 9.65 7.03 -22.94
CA ALA A 145 10.79 6.41 -22.25
C ALA A 145 11.21 7.16 -20.97
N ASP A 146 11.10 8.50 -20.93
CA ASP A 146 11.44 9.28 -19.72
C ASP A 146 10.46 9.04 -18.57
N ILE A 147 9.19 8.82 -18.89
CA ILE A 147 8.17 8.43 -17.88
C ILE A 147 8.52 7.05 -17.34
N VAL A 148 8.84 6.09 -18.22
CA VAL A 148 9.23 4.73 -17.80
C VAL A 148 10.48 4.78 -16.93
N ALA A 149 11.51 5.51 -17.32
CA ALA A 149 12.74 5.62 -16.54
C ALA A 149 12.50 6.18 -15.13
N ARG A 150 11.65 7.22 -15.00
CA ARG A 150 11.25 7.76 -13.69
C ARG A 150 10.44 6.75 -12.88
N SER A 151 9.50 6.05 -13.51
CA SER A 151 8.71 5.02 -12.85
C SER A 151 9.57 3.87 -12.33
N VAL A 152 10.55 3.42 -13.11
CA VAL A 152 11.53 2.41 -12.68
C VAL A 152 12.32 2.93 -11.47
N ALA A 153 12.81 4.17 -11.50
CA ALA A 153 13.54 4.76 -10.37
C ALA A 153 12.67 4.83 -9.10
N ASP A 154 11.39 5.19 -9.23
CA ASP A 154 10.44 5.23 -8.11
C ASP A 154 10.20 3.82 -7.55
N LEU A 155 9.97 2.82 -8.40
CA LEU A 155 9.76 1.43 -7.99
C LEU A 155 11.00 0.83 -7.30
N GLU A 156 12.21 1.12 -7.80
CA GLU A 156 13.46 0.72 -7.15
C GLU A 156 13.64 1.38 -5.77
N SER A 157 13.30 2.66 -5.68
CA SER A 157 13.32 3.37 -4.40
C SER A 157 12.32 2.81 -3.39
N GLN A 158 11.10 2.49 -3.83
CA GLN A 158 10.08 1.87 -2.99
C GLN A 158 10.53 0.46 -2.53
N ALA A 159 11.10 -0.33 -3.43
CA ALA A 159 11.59 -1.66 -3.13
C ALA A 159 12.75 -1.65 -2.12
N GLU A 160 13.63 -0.65 -2.18
CA GLU A 160 14.69 -0.44 -1.19
C GLU A 160 14.10 -0.17 0.20
N ILE A 161 13.13 0.73 0.31
CA ILE A 161 12.48 1.05 1.59
C ILE A 161 11.64 -0.14 2.09
N ALA A 162 11.04 -0.90 1.17
CA ALA A 162 10.30 -2.11 1.48
C ALA A 162 11.16 -3.19 2.17
N GLU A 163 12.45 -3.30 1.82
CA GLU A 163 13.38 -4.18 2.53
C GLU A 163 13.55 -3.78 4.00
N TRP A 164 13.61 -2.50 4.28
CA TRP A 164 13.77 -2.02 5.67
C TRP A 164 12.48 -2.17 6.48
N THR A 165 11.34 -1.91 5.85
CA THR A 165 10.03 -1.87 6.51
C THR A 165 9.29 -3.21 6.49
N ASN A 166 9.93 -4.26 5.93
CA ASN A 166 9.32 -5.58 5.74
C ASN A 166 8.04 -5.54 4.90
N ALA A 167 7.92 -4.56 3.99
CA ALA A 167 6.80 -4.49 3.07
C ALA A 167 6.94 -5.55 1.97
N ASP A 168 5.86 -6.28 1.72
CA ASP A 168 5.84 -7.40 0.77
C ASP A 168 5.28 -7.03 -0.60
N THR A 169 4.65 -5.86 -0.73
CA THR A 169 4.05 -5.37 -1.96
C THR A 169 4.46 -3.93 -2.28
N VAL A 170 4.64 -3.66 -3.57
CA VAL A 170 4.63 -2.33 -4.19
C VAL A 170 3.58 -2.41 -5.29
N ASN A 171 2.38 -1.88 -5.02
CA ASN A 171 1.23 -1.99 -5.90
C ASN A 171 1.18 -0.82 -6.88
N ILE A 172 0.94 -1.09 -8.16
CA ILE A 172 0.70 -0.05 -9.17
C ILE A 172 -0.53 -0.40 -10.01
N HIS A 173 -1.16 0.62 -10.59
CA HIS A 173 -2.19 0.39 -11.61
C HIS A 173 -1.60 -0.11 -12.92
N GLY A 174 -2.41 -0.72 -13.77
CA GLY A 174 -2.03 -1.15 -15.12
C GLY A 174 -1.55 -0.01 -16.02
N GLY A 175 -1.86 1.25 -15.66
CA GLY A 175 -1.48 2.47 -16.37
C GLY A 175 -2.46 2.85 -17.48
N GLY A 176 -2.02 3.62 -18.47
CA GLY A 176 -2.88 4.10 -19.56
C GLY A 176 -3.01 3.09 -20.72
N GLY A 177 -4.15 3.12 -21.40
CA GLY A 177 -4.39 2.31 -22.60
C GLY A 177 -3.75 2.88 -23.89
N TYR A 178 -3.52 4.18 -23.93
CA TYR A 178 -2.87 4.90 -25.06
C TYR A 178 -3.46 4.57 -26.43
N GLY A 179 -4.78 4.31 -26.50
CA GLY A 179 -5.50 3.94 -27.73
C GLY A 179 -5.34 2.48 -28.17
N ASP A 180 -4.47 1.70 -27.55
CA ASP A 180 -4.23 0.29 -27.85
C ASP A 180 -3.81 -0.45 -26.55
N LYS A 181 -4.80 -1.05 -25.87
CA LYS A 181 -4.59 -1.80 -24.62
C LYS A 181 -3.61 -2.98 -24.78
N PRO A 182 -3.72 -3.84 -25.79
CA PRO A 182 -2.76 -4.91 -26.03
C PRO A 182 -1.32 -4.41 -26.14
N ALA A 183 -1.07 -3.38 -26.95
CA ALA A 183 0.25 -2.79 -27.09
C ALA A 183 0.73 -2.12 -25.77
N ALA A 184 -0.15 -1.56 -24.97
CA ALA A 184 0.18 -1.00 -23.66
C ALA A 184 0.60 -2.09 -22.67
N LEU A 185 -0.09 -3.24 -22.62
CA LEU A 185 0.28 -4.38 -21.79
C LEU A 185 1.60 -5.03 -22.24
N GLU A 186 1.86 -5.08 -23.54
CA GLU A 186 3.15 -5.56 -24.05
C GLU A 186 4.31 -4.61 -23.69
N ARG A 187 4.07 -3.29 -23.69
CA ARG A 187 5.04 -2.32 -23.14
C ARG A 187 5.28 -2.53 -21.65
N PHE A 188 4.22 -2.80 -20.88
CA PHE A 188 4.35 -3.13 -19.45
C PHE A 188 5.26 -4.34 -19.27
N ARG A 189 4.99 -5.44 -19.98
CA ARG A 189 5.77 -6.68 -19.92
C ARG A 189 7.25 -6.44 -20.22
N ARG A 190 7.54 -5.73 -21.30
CA ARG A 190 8.91 -5.40 -21.68
C ARG A 190 9.62 -4.53 -20.65
N ASN A 191 8.92 -3.52 -20.10
CA ASN A 191 9.52 -2.59 -19.15
C ASN A 191 9.58 -3.17 -17.72
N PHE A 192 8.80 -4.19 -17.40
CA PHE A 192 8.94 -4.98 -16.17
C PHE A 192 10.34 -5.62 -16.08
N GLU A 193 10.93 -6.00 -17.19
CA GLU A 193 12.29 -6.54 -17.27
C GLU A 193 13.39 -5.53 -16.85
N LEU A 194 13.09 -4.23 -16.83
CA LEU A 194 14.02 -3.19 -16.37
C LEU A 194 14.15 -3.15 -14.84
N LEU A 195 13.19 -3.75 -14.11
CA LEU A 195 13.22 -3.77 -12.66
C LEU A 195 14.23 -4.77 -12.12
N SER A 196 14.86 -4.42 -11.00
CA SER A 196 15.71 -5.34 -10.25
C SER A 196 14.91 -6.54 -9.69
N PRO A 197 15.57 -7.65 -9.34
CA PRO A 197 14.91 -8.79 -8.71
C PRO A 197 14.14 -8.42 -7.43
N ARG A 198 14.66 -7.46 -6.63
CA ARG A 198 13.98 -7.02 -5.41
C ARG A 198 12.70 -6.25 -5.68
N ALA A 199 12.67 -5.42 -6.74
CA ALA A 199 11.48 -4.68 -7.14
C ALA A 199 10.45 -5.61 -7.78
N ARG A 200 10.87 -6.51 -8.70
CA ARG A 200 9.98 -7.53 -9.30
C ARG A 200 9.34 -8.43 -8.26
N ALA A 201 10.08 -8.87 -7.24
CA ALA A 201 9.54 -9.74 -6.20
C ALA A 201 8.42 -9.10 -5.36
N ARG A 202 8.31 -7.77 -5.37
CA ARG A 202 7.32 -7.01 -4.62
C ARG A 202 6.24 -6.39 -5.47
N LEU A 203 6.45 -6.29 -6.79
CA LEU A 203 5.49 -5.66 -7.67
C LEU A 203 4.17 -6.42 -7.67
N THR A 204 3.09 -5.67 -7.56
CA THR A 204 1.72 -6.13 -7.79
C THR A 204 1.02 -5.15 -8.72
N VAL A 205 0.01 -5.62 -9.44
CA VAL A 205 -0.75 -4.78 -10.38
C VAL A 205 -2.21 -4.79 -10.00
N GLU A 206 -2.84 -3.62 -10.07
CA GLU A 206 -4.23 -3.39 -9.72
C GLU A 206 -5.08 -3.03 -10.94
N ASN A 207 -6.31 -3.55 -10.99
CA ASN A 207 -7.31 -3.08 -11.94
C ASN A 207 -7.79 -1.67 -11.55
N ASP A 208 -8.11 -0.87 -12.55
CA ASP A 208 -8.53 0.52 -12.35
C ASP A 208 -9.97 0.76 -12.82
N ASP A 209 -10.47 1.96 -12.52
CA ASP A 209 -11.86 2.41 -12.82
C ASP A 209 -12.05 2.97 -14.24
N LYS A 210 -11.00 2.99 -15.08
CA LYS A 210 -11.02 3.70 -16.39
C LYS A 210 -10.46 2.92 -17.55
N THR A 211 -9.42 2.11 -17.31
CA THR A 211 -8.60 1.55 -18.37
C THR A 211 -8.59 0.03 -18.36
N PHE A 212 -8.07 -0.55 -17.26
CA PHE A 212 -7.79 -1.99 -17.22
C PHE A 212 -8.65 -2.72 -16.20
N THR A 213 -9.51 -3.59 -16.70
CA THR A 213 -10.33 -4.51 -15.90
C THR A 213 -9.50 -5.69 -15.37
N PRO A 214 -10.03 -6.48 -14.43
CA PRO A 214 -9.41 -7.76 -14.05
C PRO A 214 -9.16 -8.68 -15.25
N ALA A 215 -10.10 -8.80 -16.19
CA ALA A 215 -9.95 -9.64 -17.39
C ALA A 215 -8.79 -9.16 -18.29
N ASP A 216 -8.58 -7.85 -18.40
CA ASP A 216 -7.46 -7.29 -19.17
C ASP A 216 -6.10 -7.63 -18.55
N LEU A 217 -5.98 -7.57 -17.20
CA LEU A 217 -4.69 -7.73 -16.49
C LEU A 217 -4.30 -9.17 -16.18
N LEU A 218 -5.28 -10.07 -16.01
CA LEU A 218 -5.01 -11.46 -15.65
C LEU A 218 -4.04 -12.22 -16.58
N PRO A 219 -4.10 -12.05 -17.92
CA PRO A 219 -3.12 -12.67 -18.82
C PRO A 219 -1.68 -12.21 -18.54
N LEU A 220 -1.47 -10.90 -18.33
CA LEU A 220 -0.18 -10.33 -17.96
C LEU A 220 0.30 -10.88 -16.61
N CYS A 221 -0.57 -10.83 -15.58
CA CYS A 221 -0.24 -11.30 -14.24
C CYS A 221 0.19 -12.77 -14.22
N ARG A 222 -0.48 -13.62 -14.98
CA ARG A 222 -0.14 -15.04 -15.09
C ARG A 222 1.16 -15.27 -15.85
N ALA A 223 1.40 -14.54 -16.93
CA ALA A 223 2.59 -14.67 -17.75
C ALA A 223 3.86 -14.26 -17.01
N GLU A 224 3.80 -13.13 -16.29
CA GLU A 224 4.96 -12.54 -15.60
C GLU A 224 5.06 -12.96 -14.11
N GLY A 225 4.09 -13.70 -13.59
CA GLY A 225 4.06 -14.11 -12.19
C GLY A 225 3.83 -12.91 -11.22
N VAL A 226 3.23 -11.82 -11.71
CA VAL A 226 2.91 -10.62 -10.93
C VAL A 226 1.51 -10.79 -10.34
N PRO A 227 1.32 -10.70 -9.01
CA PRO A 227 0.00 -10.84 -8.41
C PRO A 227 -0.94 -9.70 -8.79
N LEU A 228 -2.21 -10.02 -9.02
CA LEU A 228 -3.29 -9.05 -9.22
C LEU A 228 -3.84 -8.62 -7.86
N VAL A 229 -3.72 -7.34 -7.53
CA VAL A 229 -4.51 -6.69 -6.47
C VAL A 229 -5.87 -6.40 -7.07
N TYR A 230 -6.90 -7.08 -6.57
CA TYR A 230 -8.26 -6.89 -7.04
C TYR A 230 -8.95 -5.79 -6.24
N ASP A 231 -9.27 -4.69 -6.92
CA ASP A 231 -10.16 -3.66 -6.40
C ASP A 231 -11.59 -3.90 -6.89
N ALA A 232 -12.48 -4.23 -5.94
CA ALA A 232 -13.88 -4.53 -6.24
C ALA A 232 -14.68 -3.26 -6.57
N HIS A 233 -14.28 -2.10 -6.08
CA HIS A 233 -14.92 -0.83 -6.39
C HIS A 233 -14.60 -0.40 -7.83
N HIS A 234 -13.32 -0.44 -8.20
CA HIS A 234 -12.89 -0.14 -9.58
C HIS A 234 -13.55 -1.08 -10.59
N HIS A 235 -13.63 -2.38 -10.26
CA HIS A 235 -14.29 -3.36 -11.13
C HIS A 235 -15.77 -3.07 -11.33
N ARG A 236 -16.47 -2.57 -10.31
CA ARG A 236 -17.87 -2.13 -10.44
C ARG A 236 -18.02 -0.83 -11.24
N CYS A 237 -17.01 0.04 -11.20
CA CYS A 237 -17.00 1.26 -12.03
C CYS A 237 -16.71 0.94 -13.50
N LEU A 238 -15.81 0.00 -13.76
CA LEU A 238 -15.42 -0.50 -15.08
C LEU A 238 -15.62 -2.02 -15.13
N PRO A 239 -16.86 -2.50 -15.36
CA PRO A 239 -17.15 -3.93 -15.35
C PRO A 239 -16.59 -4.65 -16.58
N ASP A 240 -16.29 -5.93 -16.42
CA ASP A 240 -16.00 -6.89 -17.48
C ASP A 240 -16.98 -8.08 -17.41
N ASP A 241 -16.64 -9.19 -18.06
CA ASP A 241 -17.51 -10.39 -18.08
C ASP A 241 -17.43 -11.21 -16.77
N PHE A 242 -16.53 -10.86 -15.83
CA PHE A 242 -16.44 -11.54 -14.54
C PHE A 242 -17.45 -10.99 -13.54
N THR A 243 -18.06 -11.89 -12.77
CA THR A 243 -18.66 -11.49 -11.49
C THR A 243 -17.58 -11.16 -10.46
N VAL A 244 -17.96 -10.47 -9.38
CA VAL A 244 -17.04 -10.18 -8.26
C VAL A 244 -16.40 -11.46 -7.70
N GLU A 245 -17.16 -12.55 -7.62
CA GLU A 245 -16.69 -13.85 -7.13
C GLU A 245 -15.69 -14.49 -8.10
N GLN A 246 -15.96 -14.42 -9.40
CA GLN A 246 -15.06 -14.93 -10.44
C GLN A 246 -13.76 -14.13 -10.48
N ALA A 247 -13.83 -12.78 -10.44
CA ALA A 247 -12.67 -11.91 -10.38
C ALA A 247 -11.85 -12.16 -9.10
N THR A 248 -12.53 -12.30 -7.94
CA THR A 248 -11.90 -12.69 -6.67
C THR A 248 -11.11 -13.98 -6.80
N ALA A 249 -11.74 -15.05 -7.30
CA ALA A 249 -11.08 -16.35 -7.45
C ALA A 249 -9.89 -16.30 -8.43
N ALA A 250 -10.07 -15.61 -9.56
CA ALA A 250 -9.02 -15.44 -10.56
C ALA A 250 -7.83 -14.63 -10.05
N ALA A 251 -8.08 -13.54 -9.31
CA ALA A 251 -7.06 -12.74 -8.67
C ALA A 251 -6.32 -13.54 -7.59
N CYS A 252 -7.03 -14.24 -6.69
CA CYS A 252 -6.42 -15.11 -5.68
C CYS A 252 -5.44 -16.11 -6.29
N ALA A 253 -5.76 -16.70 -7.43
CA ALA A 253 -4.91 -17.66 -8.12
C ALA A 253 -3.55 -17.06 -8.54
N THR A 254 -3.45 -15.76 -8.77
CA THR A 254 -2.18 -15.09 -9.13
C THR A 254 -1.21 -14.96 -7.95
N TRP A 255 -1.71 -15.03 -6.71
CA TRP A 255 -0.90 -14.88 -5.50
C TRP A 255 -0.14 -16.14 -5.09
N GLN A 256 -0.46 -17.28 -5.67
CA GLN A 256 0.18 -18.58 -5.38
C GLN A 256 0.13 -18.92 -3.87
N LYS A 257 1.30 -18.89 -3.21
CA LYS A 257 1.43 -19.17 -1.75
C LYS A 257 1.37 -17.90 -0.88
N ARG A 258 1.33 -16.72 -1.49
CA ARG A 258 1.24 -15.43 -0.78
C ARG A 258 -0.22 -15.15 -0.41
N GLU A 259 -0.43 -14.47 0.71
CA GLU A 259 -1.76 -13.98 1.11
C GLU A 259 -2.22 -12.91 0.11
N PRO A 260 -3.42 -13.03 -0.51
CA PRO A 260 -3.93 -12.01 -1.42
C PRO A 260 -4.09 -10.64 -0.73
N LEU A 261 -3.88 -9.58 -1.50
CA LEU A 261 -4.16 -8.20 -1.13
C LEU A 261 -5.20 -7.66 -2.08
N PHE A 262 -6.30 -7.14 -1.53
CA PHE A 262 -7.40 -6.55 -2.28
C PHE A 262 -7.73 -5.17 -1.74
N HIS A 263 -8.47 -4.38 -2.53
CA HIS A 263 -8.94 -3.07 -2.14
C HIS A 263 -10.46 -3.02 -2.13
N ILE A 264 -11.00 -2.14 -1.27
CA ILE A 264 -12.43 -1.87 -1.16
C ILE A 264 -12.70 -0.40 -0.93
N SER A 265 -13.65 0.12 -1.69
CA SER A 265 -14.25 1.44 -1.50
C SER A 265 -15.76 1.35 -1.68
N SER A 266 -16.47 2.39 -1.26
CA SER A 266 -17.87 2.64 -1.61
C SER A 266 -17.98 3.99 -2.30
N PRO A 267 -18.92 4.16 -3.26
CA PRO A 267 -19.11 5.41 -3.98
C PRO A 267 -19.69 6.50 -3.07
N MET A 268 -19.16 7.72 -3.18
CA MET A 268 -19.55 8.86 -2.33
C MET A 268 -21.04 9.18 -2.44
N GLU A 269 -21.60 9.11 -3.64
CA GLU A 269 -22.99 9.47 -3.96
C GLU A 269 -23.84 8.24 -4.28
N GLY A 270 -23.36 7.04 -3.89
CA GLY A 270 -23.97 5.76 -4.25
C GLY A 270 -23.72 5.35 -5.70
N TRP A 271 -24.02 4.09 -6.04
CA TRP A 271 -23.75 3.50 -7.36
C TRP A 271 -24.56 4.14 -8.49
N SER A 272 -25.69 4.80 -8.19
CA SER A 272 -26.50 5.55 -9.17
C SER A 272 -26.09 7.02 -9.28
N GLY A 273 -25.08 7.46 -8.54
CA GLY A 273 -24.56 8.82 -8.57
C GLY A 273 -23.77 9.11 -9.86
N PRO A 274 -23.50 10.41 -10.14
CA PRO A 274 -22.82 10.81 -11.38
C PRO A 274 -21.33 10.44 -11.41
N ASN A 275 -20.69 10.18 -10.27
CA ASN A 275 -19.25 9.89 -10.15
C ASN A 275 -19.04 8.73 -9.19
N PRO A 276 -19.41 7.49 -9.58
CA PRO A 276 -19.31 6.33 -8.69
C PRO A 276 -17.87 5.98 -8.32
N GLU A 277 -16.86 6.43 -9.08
CA GLU A 277 -15.44 6.26 -8.79
C GLU A 277 -14.95 7.07 -7.58
N ARG A 278 -15.72 8.06 -7.11
CA ARG A 278 -15.33 8.89 -5.96
C ARG A 278 -15.58 8.15 -4.65
N HIS A 279 -14.52 7.92 -3.89
CA HIS A 279 -14.59 7.19 -2.63
C HIS A 279 -15.38 7.95 -1.55
N HIS A 280 -16.24 7.23 -0.85
CA HIS A 280 -16.98 7.68 0.33
C HIS A 280 -16.08 7.77 1.59
N ASP A 281 -16.59 8.41 2.63
CA ASP A 281 -15.91 8.45 3.94
C ASP A 281 -15.85 7.07 4.61
N TYR A 282 -16.84 6.22 4.38
CA TYR A 282 -16.97 4.90 4.98
C TYR A 282 -17.31 3.85 3.92
N ILE A 283 -17.11 2.58 4.26
CA ILE A 283 -17.57 1.45 3.42
C ILE A 283 -19.01 1.09 3.80
N ASP A 284 -19.90 1.00 2.80
CA ASP A 284 -21.18 0.34 2.99
C ASP A 284 -20.94 -1.18 3.11
N PRO A 285 -21.36 -1.85 4.19
CA PRO A 285 -21.18 -3.29 4.36
C PRO A 285 -21.75 -4.14 3.22
N LYS A 286 -22.71 -3.62 2.44
CA LYS A 286 -23.26 -4.27 1.25
C LYS A 286 -22.28 -4.33 0.09
N ASP A 287 -21.33 -3.37 0.04
CA ASP A 287 -20.29 -3.34 -0.97
C ASP A 287 -19.17 -4.34 -0.69
N PHE A 288 -19.05 -4.80 0.56
CA PHE A 288 -18.02 -5.77 0.94
C PHE A 288 -18.40 -7.18 0.44
N PRO A 289 -17.60 -7.79 -0.46
CA PRO A 289 -17.92 -9.09 -1.05
C PRO A 289 -18.06 -10.18 0.02
N ALA A 290 -19.14 -10.95 -0.03
CA ALA A 290 -19.41 -11.99 0.95
C ALA A 290 -18.30 -13.06 0.99
N ALA A 291 -17.73 -13.41 -0.16
CA ALA A 291 -16.64 -14.37 -0.29
C ALA A 291 -15.36 -13.95 0.45
N TRP A 292 -15.17 -12.65 0.73
CA TRP A 292 -13.98 -12.17 1.42
C TRP A 292 -14.06 -12.34 2.94
N ARG A 293 -15.27 -12.47 3.51
CA ARG A 293 -15.48 -12.53 4.97
C ARG A 293 -14.82 -13.74 5.64
N SER A 294 -14.77 -14.86 4.93
CA SER A 294 -14.17 -16.12 5.42
C SER A 294 -12.79 -16.41 4.82
N GLY A 295 -12.28 -15.53 3.97
CA GLY A 295 -11.02 -15.72 3.26
C GLY A 295 -9.79 -15.39 4.09
N ALA A 296 -8.69 -16.11 3.85
CA ALA A 296 -7.36 -15.73 4.36
C ALA A 296 -6.76 -14.69 3.42
N LEU A 297 -7.16 -13.44 3.53
CA LEU A 297 -6.75 -12.34 2.66
C LEU A 297 -6.69 -11.01 3.41
N THR A 298 -5.94 -10.07 2.85
CA THR A 298 -5.86 -8.68 3.32
C THR A 298 -6.74 -7.81 2.44
N VAL A 299 -7.56 -6.94 3.06
CA VAL A 299 -8.35 -5.92 2.35
C VAL A 299 -7.96 -4.54 2.85
N GLU A 300 -7.38 -3.71 2.00
CA GLU A 300 -7.12 -2.31 2.28
C GLU A 300 -8.39 -1.49 2.09
N VAL A 301 -8.75 -0.73 3.12
CA VAL A 301 -9.97 0.08 3.18
C VAL A 301 -9.66 1.47 2.65
N GLU A 302 -10.07 1.74 1.43
CA GLU A 302 -9.84 3.02 0.75
C GLU A 302 -10.99 4.00 0.98
N ALA A 303 -11.17 4.40 2.23
CA ALA A 303 -12.20 5.35 2.65
C ALA A 303 -11.58 6.64 3.20
N LYS A 304 -12.27 7.77 3.04
CA LYS A 304 -11.74 9.09 3.45
C LYS A 304 -11.66 9.24 4.96
N ALA A 305 -12.52 8.58 5.74
CA ALA A 305 -12.48 8.59 7.20
C ALA A 305 -11.37 7.69 7.80
N LYS A 306 -10.51 7.10 6.96
CA LYS A 306 -9.26 6.42 7.34
C LYS A 306 -9.44 5.41 8.46
N GLU A 307 -8.74 5.57 9.61
CA GLU A 307 -8.82 4.64 10.74
C GLU A 307 -10.22 4.50 11.32
N LEU A 308 -11.05 5.55 11.24
CA LEU A 308 -12.44 5.49 11.68
C LEU A 308 -13.27 4.60 10.75
N ALA A 309 -12.99 4.61 9.44
CA ALA A 309 -13.66 3.74 8.49
C ALA A 309 -13.28 2.28 8.70
N VAL A 310 -12.00 2.00 8.97
CA VAL A 310 -11.55 0.63 9.28
C VAL A 310 -12.24 0.13 10.55
N ALA A 311 -12.25 0.93 11.61
CA ALA A 311 -12.88 0.56 12.89
C ALA A 311 -14.39 0.30 12.74
N ARG A 312 -15.09 1.14 11.95
CA ARG A 312 -16.51 0.95 11.66
C ARG A 312 -16.75 -0.33 10.86
N LEU A 313 -15.99 -0.57 9.81
CA LEU A 313 -16.11 -1.79 9.01
C LEU A 313 -15.83 -3.05 9.84
N GLN A 314 -14.82 -3.02 10.72
CA GLN A 314 -14.56 -4.13 11.66
C GLN A 314 -15.79 -4.42 12.54
N HIS A 315 -16.43 -3.38 13.08
CA HIS A 315 -17.65 -3.53 13.89
C HIS A 315 -18.79 -4.12 13.07
N ASP A 316 -19.05 -3.59 11.89
CA ASP A 316 -20.16 -3.97 11.02
C ASP A 316 -20.02 -5.44 10.53
N LEU A 317 -18.78 -5.87 10.21
CA LEU A 317 -18.51 -7.24 9.78
C LEU A 317 -18.63 -8.26 10.94
N ASN A 318 -18.27 -7.86 12.17
CA ASN A 318 -18.38 -8.72 13.36
C ASN A 318 -19.82 -8.80 13.91
N GLY A 319 -20.63 -7.75 13.74
CA GLY A 319 -22.02 -7.71 14.19
C GLY A 319 -23.01 -8.39 13.24
N ALA A 320 -22.56 -8.78 12.03
CA ALA A 320 -23.36 -9.47 11.01
C ALA A 320 -23.11 -10.99 10.97
N ALA A 321 -22.40 -11.53 12.00
CA ALA A 321 -22.06 -12.96 12.13
C ALA A 321 -23.10 -13.71 12.98
#